data_7a0d1d1e5f9d372fe1d12d8befd388df
#
_entry.id   7a0d1d1e5f9d372fe1d12d8befd388df
#
_cell.length_a   1.000
_cell.length_b   1.000
_cell.length_c   1.000
_cell.angle_alpha   90.00
_cell.angle_beta   90.00
_cell.angle_gamma   90.00
#
_symmetry.space_group_name_H-M   'P 1'
#
loop_
_entity.id
_entity.type
_entity.pdbx_description
1 polymer ?
#
loop_
_entity_poly.entity_id
_entity_poly.type
_entity_poly.pdbx_seq_one_letter_code
_entity_poly.pdbx_strand_id
1 'polypeptide(L)'
;MLATHDPDEFARLAAIEFARSLVRHWQETLGTELLGAYLIGSLAHAGFSRRYSDIDIALVTTAGLSPQALDHMRNDAIALSADWGPKVSVFWTDWHFSLGRFPPLDRVDYLDHAVALMERERVLPARPTLQEIQHYLRGAPFANWADSARSFAAAERLEPNDRKAYLRTLLYPGRFCYSWTTGLMGSNGDAVAFLSERHPAGLDVGLIKCALQCRQSAADPDALFPTRTVLPSQIDACAFLFDSQGGPSR
;
A
#
# COMPACT_ATOMS: atom_id res chain seq x y z
N MET A 1 -28.04 7.10 23.95
CA MET A 1 -26.63 6.80 23.64
C MET A 1 -26.39 7.29 22.21
N LEU A 2 -25.71 8.42 22.03
CA LEU A 2 -25.26 8.86 20.71
C LEU A 2 -24.13 7.93 20.31
N ALA A 3 -24.31 7.22 19.19
CA ALA A 3 -23.23 6.43 18.60
C ALA A 3 -22.05 7.36 18.31
N THR A 4 -20.92 7.15 18.98
CA THR A 4 -19.67 7.84 18.66
C THR A 4 -19.29 7.43 17.25
N HIS A 5 -19.53 8.30 16.27
CA HIS A 5 -19.09 8.09 14.90
C HIS A 5 -17.58 8.03 14.90
N ASP A 6 -17.04 6.91 14.40
CA ASP A 6 -15.62 6.77 14.17
C ASP A 6 -15.19 7.80 13.10
N PRO A 7 -14.33 8.77 13.42
CA PRO A 7 -13.93 9.81 12.49
C PRO A 7 -13.17 9.24 11.25
N ASP A 8 -12.51 8.10 11.38
CA ASP A 8 -11.84 7.45 10.27
C ASP A 8 -12.86 6.77 9.32
N GLU A 9 -13.99 6.24 9.82
CA GLU A 9 -15.03 5.68 8.97
C GLU A 9 -15.74 6.77 8.14
N PHE A 10 -16.04 7.93 8.74
CA PHE A 10 -16.58 9.06 7.98
C PHE A 10 -15.61 9.54 6.90
N ALA A 11 -14.31 9.66 7.24
CA ALA A 11 -13.28 10.05 6.30
C ALA A 11 -13.10 9.00 5.18
N ARG A 12 -13.24 7.70 5.49
CA ARG A 12 -13.21 6.60 4.52
C ARG A 12 -14.33 6.73 3.49
N LEU A 13 -15.55 6.97 3.94
CA LEU A 13 -16.69 7.17 3.05
C LEU A 13 -16.52 8.41 2.16
N ALA A 14 -16.02 9.52 2.71
CA ALA A 14 -15.73 10.73 1.95
C ALA A 14 -14.63 10.50 0.88
N ALA A 15 -13.59 9.74 1.21
CA ALA A 15 -12.53 9.39 0.26
C ALA A 15 -13.06 8.48 -0.88
N ILE A 16 -13.96 7.55 -0.58
CA ILE A 16 -14.60 6.69 -1.59
C ILE A 16 -15.48 7.53 -2.52
N GLU A 17 -16.27 8.46 -1.99
CA GLU A 17 -17.13 9.32 -2.81
C GLU A 17 -16.31 10.27 -3.68
N PHE A 18 -15.22 10.82 -3.16
CA PHE A 18 -14.25 11.57 -3.94
C PHE A 18 -13.67 10.73 -5.08
N ALA A 19 -13.22 9.51 -4.80
CA ALA A 19 -12.69 8.60 -5.82
C ALA A 19 -13.72 8.28 -6.92
N ARG A 20 -15.00 8.08 -6.55
CA ARG A 20 -16.08 7.89 -7.52
C ARG A 20 -16.29 9.11 -8.42
N SER A 21 -16.25 10.31 -7.84
CA SER A 21 -16.40 11.56 -8.60
C SER A 21 -15.23 11.78 -9.55
N LEU A 22 -14.02 11.48 -9.10
CA LEU A 22 -12.81 11.57 -9.91
C LEU A 22 -12.82 10.57 -11.07
N VAL A 23 -13.21 9.33 -10.83
CA VAL A 23 -13.31 8.31 -11.88
C VAL A 23 -14.38 8.67 -12.92
N ARG A 24 -15.51 9.25 -12.51
CA ARG A 24 -16.52 9.78 -13.47
C ARG A 24 -15.91 10.83 -14.38
N HIS A 25 -15.14 11.76 -13.83
CA HIS A 25 -14.47 12.78 -14.63
C HIS A 25 -13.44 12.17 -15.60
N TRP A 26 -12.63 11.21 -15.15
CA TRP A 26 -11.71 10.50 -16.03
C TRP A 26 -12.40 9.65 -17.11
N GLN A 27 -13.59 9.10 -16.81
CA GLN A 27 -14.39 8.37 -17.78
C GLN A 27 -14.86 9.27 -18.93
N GLU A 28 -15.17 10.55 -18.67
CA GLU A 28 -15.52 11.51 -19.72
C GLU A 28 -14.33 11.74 -20.68
N THR A 29 -13.12 11.78 -20.16
CA THR A 29 -11.90 12.00 -20.96
C THR A 29 -11.43 10.74 -21.69
N LEU A 30 -11.41 9.58 -21.01
CA LEU A 30 -10.91 8.31 -21.56
C LEU A 30 -11.95 7.57 -22.40
N GLY A 31 -13.24 7.88 -22.22
CA GLY A 31 -14.33 7.31 -23.00
C GLY A 31 -14.35 5.78 -22.98
N THR A 32 -14.32 5.19 -24.18
CA THR A 32 -14.35 3.73 -24.35
C THR A 32 -13.03 3.04 -24.04
N GLU A 33 -11.94 3.78 -23.92
CA GLU A 33 -10.63 3.21 -23.58
C GLU A 33 -10.55 2.74 -22.13
N LEU A 34 -11.34 3.34 -21.22
CA LEU A 34 -11.42 2.91 -19.84
C LEU A 34 -12.33 1.68 -19.70
N LEU A 35 -11.77 0.52 -19.45
CA LEU A 35 -12.48 -0.75 -19.23
C LEU A 35 -12.96 -0.88 -17.79
N GLY A 36 -12.15 -0.46 -16.82
CA GLY A 36 -12.50 -0.49 -15.41
C GLY A 36 -11.64 0.42 -14.56
N ALA A 37 -12.22 0.89 -13.46
CA ALA A 37 -11.56 1.65 -12.40
C ALA A 37 -11.94 1.09 -11.04
N TYR A 38 -10.96 0.86 -10.19
CA TYR A 38 -11.14 0.13 -8.94
C TYR A 38 -10.38 0.80 -7.81
N LEU A 39 -10.95 0.81 -6.61
CA LEU A 39 -10.17 1.01 -5.41
C LEU A 39 -9.39 -0.26 -5.11
N ILE A 40 -8.12 -0.08 -4.73
CA ILE A 40 -7.24 -1.10 -4.15
C ILE A 40 -6.62 -0.55 -2.86
N GLY A 41 -5.77 -1.31 -2.20
CA GLY A 41 -5.10 -0.84 -0.98
C GLY A 41 -6.04 -0.63 0.19
N SER A 42 -5.68 0.28 1.09
CA SER A 42 -6.34 0.44 2.39
C SER A 42 -7.81 0.90 2.35
N LEU A 43 -8.27 1.48 1.25
CA LEU A 43 -9.68 1.81 1.05
C LEU A 43 -10.52 0.60 0.61
N ALA A 44 -9.92 -0.34 -0.09
CA ALA A 44 -10.58 -1.55 -0.56
C ALA A 44 -10.67 -2.61 0.55
N HIS A 45 -9.62 -2.72 1.38
CA HIS A 45 -9.60 -3.61 2.52
C HIS A 45 -9.44 -2.83 3.85
N ALA A 46 -9.55 -3.47 4.99
CA ALA A 46 -9.46 -2.83 6.31
C ALA A 46 -8.11 -2.11 6.52
N GLY A 47 -8.13 -0.98 7.26
CA GLY A 47 -6.91 -0.28 7.67
C GLY A 47 -6.73 1.11 7.07
N PHE A 48 -7.79 1.71 6.53
CA PHE A 48 -7.76 3.12 6.13
C PHE A 48 -7.53 4.03 7.34
N SER A 49 -6.65 5.01 7.16
CA SER A 49 -6.41 6.10 8.10
C SER A 49 -6.43 7.42 7.34
N ARG A 50 -7.29 8.35 7.75
CA ARG A 50 -7.38 9.67 7.13
C ARG A 50 -6.02 10.37 7.05
N ARG A 51 -5.20 10.21 8.09
CA ARG A 51 -3.90 10.89 8.20
C ARG A 51 -2.83 10.26 7.31
N TYR A 52 -2.82 8.94 7.19
CA TYR A 52 -1.68 8.20 6.64
C TYR A 52 -1.96 7.40 5.37
N SER A 53 -3.24 7.20 5.00
CA SER A 53 -3.57 6.44 3.79
C SER A 53 -3.55 7.31 2.55
N ASP A 54 -3.18 6.68 1.44
CA ASP A 54 -3.41 7.17 0.09
C ASP A 54 -4.76 6.65 -0.43
N ILE A 55 -5.22 7.20 -1.54
CA ILE A 55 -6.36 6.75 -2.33
C ILE A 55 -5.78 6.05 -3.55
N ASP A 56 -5.69 4.73 -3.46
CA ASP A 56 -5.09 3.92 -4.51
C ASP A 56 -6.17 3.51 -5.52
N ILE A 57 -6.06 4.01 -6.76
CA ILE A 57 -6.99 3.75 -7.86
C ILE A 57 -6.28 2.95 -8.94
N ALA A 58 -6.79 1.77 -9.24
CA ALA A 58 -6.34 0.92 -10.32
C ALA A 58 -7.21 1.12 -11.56
N LEU A 59 -6.59 1.39 -12.69
CA LEU A 59 -7.24 1.59 -13.99
C LEU A 59 -6.85 0.47 -14.94
N VAL A 60 -7.83 -0.12 -15.58
CA VAL A 60 -7.65 -1.06 -16.69
C VAL A 60 -8.15 -0.38 -17.96
N THR A 61 -7.26 -0.27 -18.95
CA THR A 61 -7.54 0.40 -20.23
C THR A 61 -7.27 -0.52 -21.41
N THR A 62 -7.75 -0.17 -22.57
CA THR A 62 -7.56 -0.97 -23.79
C THR A 62 -6.09 -1.00 -24.23
N ALA A 63 -5.37 0.11 -24.15
CA ALA A 63 -4.03 0.25 -24.72
C ALA A 63 -2.96 0.84 -23.75
N GLY A 64 -3.32 1.04 -22.48
CA GLY A 64 -2.45 1.72 -21.51
C GLY A 64 -2.65 3.23 -21.47
N LEU A 65 -1.86 3.91 -20.65
CA LEU A 65 -1.90 5.37 -20.47
C LEU A 65 -0.55 6.00 -20.80
N SER A 66 -0.57 7.13 -21.48
CA SER A 66 0.64 7.90 -21.72
C SER A 66 1.08 8.66 -20.46
N PRO A 67 2.36 9.06 -20.34
CA PRO A 67 2.81 9.93 -19.25
C PRO A 67 2.02 11.23 -19.16
N GLN A 68 1.67 11.83 -20.30
CA GLN A 68 0.88 13.07 -20.37
C GLN A 68 -0.53 12.85 -19.82
N ALA A 69 -1.18 11.72 -20.15
CA ALA A 69 -2.48 11.38 -19.60
C ALA A 69 -2.42 11.22 -18.06
N LEU A 70 -1.38 10.58 -17.56
CA LEU A 70 -1.18 10.42 -16.10
C LEU A 70 -0.97 11.75 -15.40
N ASP A 71 -0.21 12.66 -15.99
CA ASP A 71 0.01 14.01 -15.42
C ASP A 71 -1.30 14.82 -15.44
N HIS A 72 -2.10 14.70 -16.51
CA HIS A 72 -3.43 15.33 -16.57
C HIS A 72 -4.33 14.81 -15.46
N MET A 73 -4.40 13.50 -15.30
CA MET A 73 -5.21 12.84 -14.24
C MET A 73 -4.80 13.25 -12.83
N ARG A 74 -3.51 13.46 -12.57
CA ARG A 74 -3.04 13.99 -11.28
C ARG A 74 -3.49 15.43 -11.05
N ASN A 75 -3.42 16.27 -12.10
CA ASN A 75 -3.88 17.65 -12.02
C ASN A 75 -5.39 17.72 -11.80
N ASP A 76 -6.17 16.88 -12.46
CA ASP A 76 -7.62 16.77 -12.25
C ASP A 76 -7.94 16.39 -10.80
N ALA A 77 -7.23 15.43 -10.23
CA ALA A 77 -7.41 15.04 -8.84
C ALA A 77 -7.18 16.21 -7.88
N ILE A 78 -6.10 16.98 -8.08
CA ILE A 78 -5.77 18.16 -7.26
C ILE A 78 -6.80 19.27 -7.46
N ALA A 79 -7.24 19.51 -8.69
CA ALA A 79 -8.25 20.52 -9.01
C ALA A 79 -9.62 20.16 -8.39
N LEU A 80 -9.97 18.88 -8.36
CA LEU A 80 -11.25 18.41 -7.81
C LEU A 80 -11.28 18.50 -6.26
N SER A 81 -10.15 18.28 -5.59
CA SER A 81 -10.04 18.40 -4.13
C SER A 81 -8.61 18.67 -3.68
N ALA A 82 -8.40 19.80 -3.01
CA ALA A 82 -7.11 20.15 -2.41
C ALA A 82 -6.72 19.18 -1.26
N ASP A 83 -7.71 18.58 -0.57
CA ASP A 83 -7.48 17.68 0.57
C ASP A 83 -7.18 16.25 0.13
N TRP A 84 -7.93 15.74 -0.86
CA TRP A 84 -7.86 14.35 -1.32
C TRP A 84 -6.99 14.16 -2.55
N GLY A 85 -6.96 15.13 -3.46
CA GLY A 85 -6.21 15.03 -4.72
C GLY A 85 -4.74 14.70 -4.55
N PRO A 86 -3.99 15.35 -3.63
CA PRO A 86 -2.58 15.02 -3.38
C PRO A 86 -2.35 13.61 -2.82
N LYS A 87 -3.41 12.94 -2.35
CA LYS A 87 -3.34 11.56 -1.83
C LYS A 87 -3.65 10.50 -2.88
N VAL A 88 -4.00 10.88 -4.09
CA VAL A 88 -4.34 9.92 -5.15
C VAL A 88 -3.08 9.28 -5.70
N SER A 89 -3.06 7.95 -5.67
CA SER A 89 -2.08 7.11 -6.36
C SER A 89 -2.76 6.38 -7.51
N VAL A 90 -2.29 6.56 -8.74
CA VAL A 90 -2.83 5.88 -9.91
C VAL A 90 -1.95 4.68 -10.26
N PHE A 91 -2.54 3.51 -10.21
CA PHE A 91 -2.04 2.27 -10.79
C PHE A 91 -2.76 2.06 -12.11
N TRP A 92 -2.07 1.62 -13.13
CA TRP A 92 -2.72 1.42 -14.42
C TRP A 92 -2.11 0.27 -15.20
N THR A 93 -2.91 -0.32 -16.06
CA THR A 93 -2.46 -1.39 -16.96
C THR A 93 -3.29 -1.36 -18.24
N ASP A 94 -2.74 -2.00 -19.30
CA ASP A 94 -3.53 -2.41 -20.45
C ASP A 94 -4.36 -3.66 -20.11
N TRP A 95 -5.26 -4.04 -20.98
CA TRP A 95 -6.14 -5.20 -20.77
C TRP A 95 -5.41 -6.55 -20.69
N HIS A 96 -4.17 -6.62 -21.18
CA HIS A 96 -3.31 -7.81 -21.08
C HIS A 96 -2.46 -7.86 -19.81
N PHE A 97 -2.49 -6.82 -18.97
CA PHE A 97 -1.57 -6.63 -17.84
C PHE A 97 -0.09 -6.69 -18.24
N SER A 98 0.22 -6.24 -19.46
CA SER A 98 1.57 -6.23 -20.04
C SER A 98 2.27 -4.89 -19.92
N LEU A 99 1.51 -3.80 -19.81
CA LEU A 99 2.00 -2.43 -19.68
C LEU A 99 1.63 -1.85 -18.32
N GLY A 100 2.28 -0.75 -17.98
CA GLY A 100 1.93 0.06 -16.83
C GLY A 100 2.61 -0.32 -15.53
N ARG A 101 1.96 0.05 -14.42
CA ARG A 101 2.44 -0.18 -13.07
C ARG A 101 1.46 -1.09 -12.33
N PHE A 102 1.68 -2.41 -12.44
CA PHE A 102 0.86 -3.41 -11.77
C PHE A 102 1.73 -4.59 -11.29
N PRO A 103 2.61 -4.36 -10.28
CA PRO A 103 3.53 -5.38 -9.79
C PRO A 103 2.77 -6.55 -9.13
N PRO A 104 3.44 -7.69 -8.87
CA PRO A 104 2.78 -8.92 -8.41
C PRO A 104 1.85 -8.74 -7.21
N LEU A 105 2.25 -8.01 -6.17
CA LEU A 105 1.39 -7.79 -5.01
C LEU A 105 0.16 -6.92 -5.31
N ASP A 106 0.28 -5.93 -6.20
CA ASP A 106 -0.89 -5.13 -6.60
C ASP A 106 -1.86 -5.95 -7.47
N ARG A 107 -1.36 -6.96 -8.22
CA ARG A 107 -2.24 -7.93 -8.91
C ARG A 107 -2.99 -8.80 -7.92
N VAL A 108 -2.34 -9.25 -6.85
CA VAL A 108 -3.03 -9.99 -5.76
C VAL A 108 -4.08 -9.11 -5.09
N ASP A 109 -3.74 -7.87 -4.74
CA ASP A 109 -4.68 -6.92 -4.15
C ASP A 109 -5.90 -6.67 -5.06
N TYR A 110 -5.65 -6.45 -6.35
CA TYR A 110 -6.70 -6.29 -7.35
C TYR A 110 -7.62 -7.52 -7.46
N LEU A 111 -7.05 -8.72 -7.44
CA LEU A 111 -7.83 -9.97 -7.55
C LEU A 111 -8.68 -10.23 -6.30
N ASP A 112 -8.15 -9.94 -5.12
CA ASP A 112 -8.76 -10.35 -3.85
C ASP A 112 -9.63 -9.26 -3.21
N HIS A 113 -9.29 -7.98 -3.43
CA HIS A 113 -9.86 -6.87 -2.65
C HIS A 113 -10.43 -5.73 -3.48
N ALA A 114 -10.18 -5.68 -4.81
CA ALA A 114 -10.59 -4.54 -5.61
C ALA A 114 -12.10 -4.26 -5.54
N VAL A 115 -12.44 -3.00 -5.25
CA VAL A 115 -13.82 -2.51 -5.22
C VAL A 115 -14.07 -1.66 -6.46
N ALA A 116 -15.00 -2.09 -7.30
CA ALA A 116 -15.33 -1.37 -8.54
C ALA A 116 -15.88 0.03 -8.24
N LEU A 117 -15.26 1.04 -8.85
CA LEU A 117 -15.77 2.40 -8.95
C LEU A 117 -16.52 2.58 -10.27
N MET A 118 -16.00 2.00 -11.33
CA MET A 118 -16.59 1.88 -12.65
C MET A 118 -16.13 0.57 -13.29
N GLU A 119 -17.01 -0.17 -13.93
CA GLU A 119 -16.67 -1.42 -14.60
C GLU A 119 -17.51 -1.54 -15.87
N ARG A 120 -16.84 -1.48 -17.03
CA ARG A 120 -17.43 -1.80 -18.31
C ARG A 120 -17.16 -3.26 -18.65
N GLU A 121 -15.94 -3.68 -18.40
CA GLU A 121 -15.48 -5.05 -18.60
C GLU A 121 -14.49 -5.42 -17.49
N ARG A 122 -14.76 -6.54 -16.81
CA ARG A 122 -13.84 -7.07 -15.79
C ARG A 122 -12.76 -7.90 -16.44
N VAL A 123 -11.54 -7.36 -16.46
CA VAL A 123 -10.36 -8.07 -16.94
C VAL A 123 -9.55 -8.55 -15.73
N LEU A 124 -9.22 -9.84 -15.71
CA LEU A 124 -8.50 -10.45 -14.60
C LEU A 124 -7.09 -10.86 -15.04
N PRO A 125 -6.04 -10.45 -14.31
CA PRO A 125 -4.70 -10.96 -14.54
C PRO A 125 -4.57 -12.42 -14.10
N ALA A 126 -3.56 -13.11 -14.60
CA ALA A 126 -3.10 -14.33 -13.98
C ALA A 126 -2.64 -14.03 -12.53
N ARG A 127 -3.07 -14.89 -11.58
CA ARG A 127 -2.61 -14.76 -10.19
C ARG A 127 -1.12 -15.04 -10.11
N PRO A 128 -0.32 -14.15 -9.51
CA PRO A 128 1.08 -14.41 -9.26
C PRO A 128 1.26 -15.62 -8.33
N THR A 129 2.25 -16.44 -8.66
CA THR A 129 2.68 -17.54 -7.79
C THR A 129 3.41 -17.00 -6.56
N LEU A 130 3.50 -17.82 -5.50
CA LEU A 130 4.29 -17.47 -4.32
C LEU A 130 5.75 -17.16 -4.70
N GLN A 131 6.33 -17.91 -5.62
CA GLN A 131 7.70 -17.71 -6.08
C GLN A 131 7.89 -16.36 -6.78
N GLU A 132 6.94 -15.93 -7.62
CA GLU A 132 6.99 -14.62 -8.28
C GLU A 132 6.87 -13.48 -7.25
N ILE A 133 6.02 -13.63 -6.23
CA ILE A 133 5.88 -12.67 -5.14
C ILE A 133 7.17 -12.59 -4.34
N GLN A 134 7.76 -13.72 -3.98
CA GLN A 134 9.03 -13.78 -3.25
C GLN A 134 10.17 -13.15 -4.06
N HIS A 135 10.26 -13.45 -5.35
CA HIS A 135 11.25 -12.82 -6.23
C HIS A 135 11.07 -11.29 -6.28
N TYR A 136 9.84 -10.83 -6.43
CA TYR A 136 9.50 -9.41 -6.44
C TYR A 136 9.88 -8.71 -5.12
N LEU A 137 9.48 -9.30 -3.98
CA LEU A 137 9.75 -8.72 -2.66
C LEU A 137 11.25 -8.60 -2.36
N ARG A 138 12.04 -9.61 -2.74
CA ARG A 138 13.51 -9.61 -2.57
C ARG A 138 14.21 -8.55 -3.41
N GLY A 139 13.59 -8.05 -4.45
CA GLY A 139 14.12 -7.04 -5.36
C GLY A 139 13.95 -5.60 -4.85
N ALA A 140 13.44 -4.74 -5.74
CA ALA A 140 13.29 -3.31 -5.47
C ALA A 140 12.48 -2.95 -4.22
N PRO A 141 11.38 -3.66 -3.86
CA PRO A 141 10.65 -3.34 -2.62
C PRO A 141 11.52 -3.43 -1.37
N PHE A 142 12.29 -4.51 -1.24
CA PHE A 142 13.20 -4.65 -0.09
C PHE A 142 14.35 -3.64 -0.13
N ALA A 143 15.00 -3.45 -1.28
CA ALA A 143 16.09 -2.51 -1.43
C ALA A 143 15.67 -1.09 -1.07
N ASN A 144 14.58 -0.60 -1.62
CA ASN A 144 14.06 0.74 -1.35
C ASN A 144 13.65 0.93 0.12
N TRP A 145 13.07 -0.10 0.72
CA TRP A 145 12.73 -0.07 2.13
C TRP A 145 13.99 -0.05 3.01
N ALA A 146 14.96 -0.89 2.72
CA ALA A 146 16.23 -0.96 3.48
C ALA A 146 16.99 0.37 3.43
N ASP A 147 17.00 1.05 2.28
CA ASP A 147 17.59 2.38 2.14
C ASP A 147 16.85 3.43 2.96
N SER A 148 15.51 3.41 2.95
CA SER A 148 14.69 4.26 3.81
C SER A 148 14.96 3.99 5.30
N ALA A 149 15.05 2.72 5.69
CA ALA A 149 15.31 2.31 7.07
C ALA A 149 16.71 2.77 7.54
N ARG A 150 17.74 2.65 6.71
CA ARG A 150 19.10 3.18 6.99
C ARG A 150 19.09 4.69 7.12
N SER A 151 18.37 5.39 6.23
CA SER A 151 18.25 6.84 6.28
C SER A 151 17.61 7.30 7.59
N PHE A 152 16.50 6.68 8.01
CA PHE A 152 15.88 7.02 9.30
C PHE A 152 16.73 6.63 10.49
N ALA A 153 17.45 5.50 10.45
CA ALA A 153 18.36 5.09 11.54
C ALA A 153 19.48 6.13 11.77
N ALA A 154 19.96 6.77 10.70
CA ALA A 154 21.01 7.78 10.75
C ALA A 154 20.49 9.20 11.04
N ALA A 155 19.18 9.43 10.94
CA ALA A 155 18.60 10.76 11.12
C ALA A 155 18.67 11.21 12.59
N GLU A 156 18.97 12.48 12.83
CA GLU A 156 19.01 13.07 14.18
C GLU A 156 17.61 13.40 14.69
N ARG A 157 16.70 13.78 13.81
CA ARG A 157 15.30 14.14 14.12
C ARG A 157 14.35 13.64 13.03
N LEU A 158 13.07 13.54 13.37
CA LEU A 158 12.00 13.23 12.43
C LEU A 158 11.36 14.53 11.93
N GLU A 159 11.48 14.79 10.64
CA GLU A 159 10.81 15.96 10.06
C GLU A 159 9.29 15.71 9.96
N PRO A 160 8.44 16.74 10.10
CA PRO A 160 6.99 16.59 10.05
C PRO A 160 6.48 15.90 8.77
N ASN A 161 7.11 16.18 7.63
CA ASN A 161 6.75 15.60 6.33
C ASN A 161 7.16 14.13 6.21
N ASP A 162 8.09 13.66 7.04
CA ASP A 162 8.62 12.30 7.00
C ASP A 162 7.88 11.33 7.92
N ARG A 163 6.97 11.83 8.77
CA ARG A 163 6.22 11.02 9.74
C ARG A 163 5.48 9.83 9.11
N LYS A 164 4.81 10.07 7.97
CA LYS A 164 4.13 9.02 7.21
C LYS A 164 5.12 7.98 6.69
N ALA A 165 6.23 8.42 6.12
CA ALA A 165 7.28 7.55 5.58
C ALA A 165 7.94 6.74 6.70
N TYR A 166 8.20 7.35 7.85
CA TYR A 166 8.76 6.68 9.02
C TYR A 166 7.83 5.58 9.55
N LEU A 167 6.54 5.87 9.80
CA LEU A 167 5.58 4.85 10.23
C LEU A 167 5.46 3.71 9.21
N ARG A 168 5.47 4.03 7.93
CA ARG A 168 5.49 3.02 6.87
C ARG A 168 6.73 2.15 6.98
N THR A 169 7.90 2.75 7.23
CA THR A 169 9.16 2.02 7.38
C THR A 169 9.13 1.06 8.55
N LEU A 170 8.53 1.44 9.69
CA LEU A 170 8.34 0.56 10.84
C LEU A 170 7.38 -0.60 10.59
N LEU A 171 6.37 -0.42 9.73
CA LEU A 171 5.35 -1.42 9.42
C LEU A 171 5.76 -2.42 8.33
N TYR A 172 6.68 -2.05 7.45
CA TYR A 172 7.07 -2.88 6.30
C TYR A 172 7.60 -4.28 6.67
N PRO A 173 8.41 -4.48 7.72
CA PRO A 173 8.87 -5.82 8.09
C PRO A 173 7.72 -6.80 8.29
N GLY A 174 6.62 -6.35 8.92
CA GLY A 174 5.42 -7.15 9.08
C GLY A 174 4.77 -7.52 7.75
N ARG A 175 4.62 -6.56 6.86
CA ARG A 175 4.05 -6.77 5.51
C ARG A 175 4.93 -7.70 4.67
N PHE A 176 6.25 -7.53 4.73
CA PHE A 176 7.17 -8.44 4.04
C PHE A 176 7.03 -9.87 4.55
N CYS A 177 7.06 -10.08 5.87
CA CYS A 177 6.91 -11.40 6.45
C CYS A 177 5.57 -12.05 6.06
N TYR A 178 4.47 -11.30 6.16
CA TYR A 178 3.15 -11.76 5.78
C TYR A 178 3.10 -12.19 4.31
N SER A 179 3.41 -11.28 3.40
CA SER A 179 3.30 -11.54 1.96
C SER A 179 4.33 -12.56 1.46
N TRP A 180 5.54 -12.58 2.02
CA TRP A 180 6.56 -13.58 1.72
C TRP A 180 6.09 -15.00 2.05
N THR A 181 5.41 -15.16 3.19
CA THR A 181 4.99 -16.47 3.68
C THR A 181 3.68 -16.95 3.05
N THR A 182 2.74 -16.02 2.84
CA THR A 182 1.37 -16.38 2.41
C THR A 182 1.13 -16.19 0.92
N GLY A 183 1.91 -15.37 0.24
CA GLY A 183 1.63 -14.94 -1.13
C GLY A 183 0.44 -13.98 -1.24
N LEU A 184 -0.07 -13.47 -0.12
CA LEU A 184 -1.24 -12.61 -0.09
C LEU A 184 -0.86 -11.14 0.16
N MET A 185 -1.74 -10.24 -0.25
CA MET A 185 -1.75 -8.85 0.18
C MET A 185 -2.70 -8.72 1.36
N GLY A 186 -2.26 -8.08 2.44
CA GLY A 186 -3.08 -7.85 3.63
C GLY A 186 -2.93 -6.43 4.15
N SER A 187 -3.84 -6.05 5.04
CA SER A 187 -3.72 -4.80 5.79
C SER A 187 -2.53 -4.85 6.77
N ASN A 188 -2.13 -3.70 7.30
CA ASN A 188 -1.15 -3.67 8.39
C ASN A 188 -1.66 -4.45 9.63
N GLY A 189 -2.98 -4.49 9.85
CA GLY A 189 -3.61 -5.27 10.92
C GLY A 189 -3.40 -6.77 10.72
N ASP A 190 -3.65 -7.28 9.50
CA ASP A 190 -3.44 -8.68 9.16
C ASP A 190 -1.97 -9.09 9.34
N ALA A 191 -1.05 -8.24 8.88
CA ALA A 191 0.38 -8.48 9.06
C ALA A 191 0.79 -8.54 10.54
N VAL A 192 0.28 -7.64 11.38
CA VAL A 192 0.55 -7.63 12.82
C VAL A 192 -0.07 -8.84 13.53
N ALA A 193 -1.29 -9.24 13.17
CA ALA A 193 -1.93 -10.45 13.69
C ALA A 193 -1.09 -11.68 13.35
N PHE A 194 -0.69 -11.83 12.09
CA PHE A 194 0.16 -12.93 11.62
C PHE A 194 1.49 -13.02 12.38
N LEU A 195 2.18 -11.86 12.57
CA LEU A 195 3.43 -11.82 13.34
C LEU A 195 3.23 -12.20 14.80
N SER A 196 2.09 -11.81 15.38
CA SER A 196 1.76 -12.09 16.78
C SER A 196 1.53 -13.57 17.06
N GLU A 197 1.12 -14.33 16.05
CA GLU A 197 0.94 -15.79 16.15
C GLU A 197 2.26 -16.52 15.88
N ARG A 198 3.09 -16.04 14.97
CA ARG A 198 4.26 -16.76 14.47
C ARG A 198 5.57 -16.39 15.12
N HIS A 199 5.68 -15.20 15.69
CA HIS A 199 6.88 -14.70 16.37
C HIS A 199 8.17 -14.94 15.56
N PRO A 200 8.29 -14.46 14.32
CA PRO A 200 9.46 -14.72 13.49
C PRO A 200 10.72 -14.16 14.14
N ALA A 201 11.79 -14.97 14.13
CA ALA A 201 13.04 -14.62 14.77
C ALA A 201 13.62 -13.30 14.21
N GLY A 202 14.08 -12.44 15.09
CA GLY A 202 14.76 -11.18 14.76
C GLY A 202 13.83 -10.01 14.43
N LEU A 203 12.54 -10.23 14.19
CA LEU A 203 11.60 -9.12 13.99
C LEU A 203 11.09 -8.58 15.34
N ASP A 204 11.16 -7.26 15.52
CA ASP A 204 10.57 -6.58 16.68
C ASP A 204 9.07 -6.39 16.49
N VAL A 205 8.31 -7.44 16.83
CA VAL A 205 6.84 -7.44 16.73
C VAL A 205 6.22 -6.38 17.64
N GLY A 206 6.86 -6.07 18.78
CA GLY A 206 6.41 -5.02 19.71
C GLY A 206 6.45 -3.64 19.05
N LEU A 207 7.55 -3.30 18.40
CA LEU A 207 7.69 -2.04 17.66
C LEU A 207 6.69 -1.93 16.51
N ILE A 208 6.50 -3.02 15.75
CA ILE A 208 5.54 -3.04 14.64
C ILE A 208 4.10 -2.83 15.15
N LYS A 209 3.73 -3.42 16.31
CA LYS A 209 2.45 -3.18 16.99
C LYS A 209 2.29 -1.71 17.41
N CYS A 210 3.32 -1.13 18.02
CA CYS A 210 3.30 0.28 18.42
C CYS A 210 3.13 1.20 17.20
N ALA A 211 3.79 0.90 16.08
CA ALA A 211 3.64 1.66 14.84
C ALA A 211 2.21 1.55 14.27
N LEU A 212 1.58 0.36 14.33
CA LEU A 212 0.18 0.18 13.94
C LEU A 212 -0.75 0.99 14.84
N GLN A 213 -0.58 0.94 16.15
CA GLN A 213 -1.38 1.72 17.12
C GLN A 213 -1.25 3.22 16.87
N CYS A 214 -0.02 3.71 16.63
CA CYS A 214 0.24 5.10 16.28
C CYS A 214 -0.49 5.50 14.99
N ARG A 215 -0.52 4.61 13.99
CA ARG A 215 -1.24 4.85 12.73
C ARG A 215 -2.76 4.93 12.90
N GLN A 216 -3.30 4.16 13.84
CA GLN A 216 -4.75 4.06 14.12
C GLN A 216 -5.26 5.07 15.17
N SER A 217 -4.36 5.80 15.79
CA SER A 217 -4.69 6.76 16.84
C SER A 217 -4.25 8.17 16.48
N ALA A 218 -4.56 9.14 17.35
CA ALA A 218 -4.03 10.50 17.24
C ALA A 218 -2.59 10.64 17.76
N ALA A 219 -1.92 9.54 18.16
CA ALA A 219 -0.56 9.56 18.70
C ALA A 219 0.45 10.14 17.69
N ASP A 220 1.44 10.82 18.22
CA ASP A 220 2.50 11.43 17.41
C ASP A 220 3.59 10.39 17.10
N PRO A 221 3.93 10.16 15.82
CA PRO A 221 5.05 9.30 15.42
C PRO A 221 6.40 9.69 16.02
N ASP A 222 6.58 10.95 16.41
CA ASP A 222 7.80 11.44 17.05
C ASP A 222 8.13 10.67 18.33
N ALA A 223 7.11 10.19 19.04
CA ALA A 223 7.28 9.34 20.23
C ALA A 223 7.95 7.99 19.91
N LEU A 224 7.83 7.49 18.69
CA LEU A 224 8.49 6.26 18.23
C LEU A 224 9.87 6.52 17.63
N PHE A 225 10.27 7.77 17.38
CA PHE A 225 11.53 8.07 16.71
C PHE A 225 12.78 7.60 17.46
N PRO A 226 12.84 7.58 18.79
CA PRO A 226 13.97 6.99 19.51
C PRO A 226 14.24 5.52 19.17
N THR A 227 13.22 4.77 18.74
CA THR A 227 13.36 3.35 18.35
C THR A 227 14.01 3.14 16.99
N ARG A 228 14.33 4.19 16.23
CA ARG A 228 14.96 4.09 14.91
C ARG A 228 16.26 3.29 14.89
N THR A 229 16.94 3.23 16.02
CA THR A 229 18.19 2.46 16.19
C THR A 229 17.99 0.95 16.02
N VAL A 230 16.75 0.46 16.09
CA VAL A 230 16.38 -0.95 15.84
C VAL A 230 16.26 -1.26 14.34
N LEU A 231 16.10 -0.25 13.48
CA LEU A 231 15.89 -0.46 12.05
C LEU A 231 16.96 -1.30 11.34
N PRO A 232 18.27 -1.16 11.63
CA PRO A 232 19.28 -2.03 11.03
C PRO A 232 19.05 -3.52 11.32
N SER A 233 18.70 -3.88 12.55
CA SER A 233 18.42 -5.28 12.90
C SER A 233 17.14 -5.82 12.24
N GLN A 234 16.18 -4.95 11.94
CA GLN A 234 14.99 -5.34 11.17
C GLN A 234 15.33 -5.61 9.69
N ILE A 235 16.32 -4.90 9.13
CA ILE A 235 16.83 -5.19 7.77
C ILE A 235 17.46 -6.59 7.75
N ASP A 236 18.31 -6.88 8.71
CA ASP A 236 18.98 -8.19 8.81
C ASP A 236 17.98 -9.32 9.01
N ALA A 237 16.94 -9.13 9.83
CA ALA A 237 15.88 -10.09 10.06
C ALA A 237 15.06 -10.38 8.78
N CYS A 238 14.71 -9.34 8.01
CA CYS A 238 14.02 -9.52 6.73
C CYS A 238 14.92 -10.20 5.69
N ALA A 239 16.19 -9.85 5.60
CA ALA A 239 17.15 -10.50 4.71
C ALA A 239 17.27 -11.99 5.05
N PHE A 240 17.43 -12.33 6.33
CA PHE A 240 17.47 -13.72 6.81
C PHE A 240 16.20 -14.50 6.48
N LEU A 241 15.01 -13.90 6.65
CA LEU A 241 13.73 -14.50 6.26
C LEU A 241 13.72 -14.85 4.76
N PHE A 242 14.19 -13.95 3.92
CA PHE A 242 14.23 -14.15 2.48
C PHE A 242 15.24 -15.22 2.04
N ASP A 243 16.33 -15.41 2.78
CA ASP A 243 17.35 -16.41 2.47
C ASP A 243 16.98 -17.80 3.01
N SER A 244 16.37 -17.87 4.20
CA SER A 244 16.10 -19.13 4.90
C SER A 244 14.99 -19.98 4.28
N GLN A 245 14.06 -19.39 3.54
CA GLN A 245 12.94 -20.07 2.89
C GLN A 245 13.09 -20.22 1.36
N GLY A 246 14.19 -19.73 0.79
CA GLY A 246 14.46 -19.78 -0.65
C GLY A 246 15.26 -21.00 -1.12
N GLY A 247 15.57 -21.94 -0.25
CA GLY A 247 16.22 -23.19 -0.65
C GLY A 247 15.22 -24.13 -1.32
N PRO A 248 15.60 -24.81 -2.44
CA PRO A 248 14.75 -25.84 -3.02
C PRO A 248 14.50 -26.91 -1.97
N SER A 249 13.24 -27.23 -1.73
CA SER A 249 12.87 -28.46 -1.00
C SER A 249 13.58 -29.64 -1.69
N ARG A 250 14.55 -30.23 -0.99
CA ARG A 250 15.21 -31.45 -1.42
C ARG A 250 14.25 -32.63 -1.37
#